data_9d9edb5fb221d79366e5b5d27c3d47e0
#
_entry.id   9d9edb5fb221d79366e5b5d27c3d47e0
#
_cell.length_a   1.000
_cell.length_b   1.000
_cell.length_c   1.000
_cell.angle_alpha   90.00
_cell.angle_beta   90.00
_cell.angle_gamma   90.00
#
_symmetry.space_group_name_H-M   'P 1'
#
loop_
_entity.id
_entity.type
_entity.pdbx_description
1 polymer ?
#
loop_
_entity_poly.entity_id
_entity_poly.type
_entity_poly.pdbx_seq_one_letter_code
_entity_poly.pdbx_strand_id
1 'polypeptide(L)'
;MSGGPSGTMHALETPVPPPLPAELEALLRRLRLPSLRRAAPEVLATARAQRWEPAEVLRVLLQEEVTGRERSALATRRAVASFPTEIGRAHV
;
A
#
# COMPACT_ATOMS: atom_id res chain seq x y z
N MET A 1 -3.41 -5.62 36.34
CA MET A 1 -3.33 -5.81 35.82
C MET A 1 -3.64 -5.51 35.01
N SER A 2 -3.49 -5.40 34.89
CA SER A 2 -3.70 -5.30 34.29
C SER A 2 -3.72 -5.20 33.46
N GLY A 3 -3.72 -4.83 33.68
CA GLY A 3 -3.94 -4.41 32.66
C GLY A 3 -3.88 -4.93 31.71
N GLY A 4 -3.43 -5.24 31.79
CA GLY A 4 -3.39 -6.01 30.82
C GLY A 4 -4.62 -6.31 30.16
N PRO A 5 -5.56 -6.41 30.80
CA PRO A 5 -6.80 -6.89 30.18
C PRO A 5 -7.16 -6.17 28.92
N SER A 6 -7.28 -4.89 28.99
CA SER A 6 -7.74 -4.19 27.81
C SER A 6 -6.72 -4.29 26.72
N GLY A 7 -5.49 -4.28 27.06
CA GLY A 7 -4.47 -4.45 26.05
C GLY A 7 -4.63 -5.75 25.33
N THR A 8 -5.00 -6.75 26.04
CA THR A 8 -5.19 -8.05 25.46
C THR A 8 -6.28 -8.02 24.42
N MET A 9 -7.36 -7.39 24.75
CA MET A 9 -8.46 -7.30 23.81
C MET A 9 -8.02 -6.62 22.53
N HIS A 10 -7.30 -5.55 22.68
CA HIS A 10 -6.84 -4.84 21.52
C HIS A 10 -5.96 -5.69 20.65
N ALA A 11 -5.16 -6.48 21.28
CA ALA A 11 -4.28 -7.33 20.51
C ALA A 11 -5.07 -8.28 19.64
N LEU A 12 -6.19 -8.74 20.13
CA LEU A 12 -6.99 -9.65 19.34
C LEU A 12 -7.67 -8.98 18.20
N GLU A 13 -7.90 -7.69 18.34
CA GLU A 13 -8.67 -6.98 17.34
C GLU A 13 -7.82 -6.18 16.40
N THR A 14 -6.67 -6.54 16.14
CA THR A 14 -5.82 -5.84 15.18
C THR A 14 -6.20 -4.37 15.04
N PRO A 15 -5.48 -3.51 15.69
CA PRO A 15 -5.82 -2.10 15.64
C PRO A 15 -5.70 -1.53 14.24
N VAL A 16 -6.55 -0.60 13.95
CA VAL A 16 -6.51 0.11 12.69
C VAL A 16 -5.46 1.20 12.79
N PRO A 17 -4.55 1.29 11.84
CA PRO A 17 -3.54 2.35 11.87
C PRO A 17 -4.19 3.71 11.76
N PRO A 18 -3.59 4.73 12.36
CA PRO A 18 -4.16 6.06 12.24
C PRO A 18 -4.09 6.54 10.79
N PRO A 19 -5.06 7.34 10.37
CA PRO A 19 -5.05 7.83 9.00
C PRO A 19 -3.91 8.81 8.79
N LEU A 20 -3.56 8.99 7.54
CA LEU A 20 -2.53 9.95 7.19
C LEU A 20 -3.04 11.37 7.39
N PRO A 21 -2.13 12.31 7.70
CA PRO A 21 -2.52 13.69 7.69
C PRO A 21 -3.09 14.09 6.32
N ALA A 22 -4.08 14.95 6.35
CA ALA A 22 -4.77 15.31 5.12
C ALA A 22 -3.82 15.90 4.10
N GLU A 23 -2.89 16.69 4.55
CA GLU A 23 -1.93 17.31 3.64
C GLU A 23 -1.06 16.27 2.96
N LEU A 24 -0.60 15.31 3.72
CA LEU A 24 0.23 14.26 3.16
C LEU A 24 -0.55 13.42 2.17
N GLU A 25 -1.78 13.09 2.52
CA GLU A 25 -2.60 12.30 1.62
C GLU A 25 -2.85 13.04 0.32
N ALA A 26 -3.08 14.34 0.40
CA ALA A 26 -3.30 15.12 -0.79
C ALA A 26 -2.07 15.12 -1.69
N LEU A 27 -0.89 15.22 -1.10
CA LEU A 27 0.34 15.19 -1.88
C LEU A 27 0.53 13.86 -2.57
N LEU A 28 0.24 12.78 -1.86
CA LEU A 28 0.38 11.46 -2.46
C LEU A 28 -0.58 11.26 -3.62
N ARG A 29 -1.76 11.85 -3.52
CA ARG A 29 -2.70 11.79 -4.61
C ARG A 29 -2.21 12.60 -5.81
N ARG A 30 -1.66 13.77 -5.55
CA ARG A 30 -1.15 14.60 -6.63
C ARG A 30 -0.01 13.92 -7.37
N LEU A 31 0.82 13.21 -6.63
CA LEU A 31 1.94 12.51 -7.23
C LEU A 31 1.53 11.18 -7.83
N ARG A 32 0.27 10.81 -7.63
CA ARG A 32 -0.25 9.55 -8.17
C ARG A 32 0.53 8.36 -7.66
N LEU A 33 0.57 8.26 -6.33
CA LEU A 33 1.23 7.16 -5.66
C LEU A 33 0.21 6.33 -4.90
N PRO A 34 -0.71 5.67 -5.60
CA PRO A 34 -1.82 5.00 -4.93
C PRO A 34 -1.38 3.83 -4.05
N SER A 35 -0.43 3.05 -4.49
CA SER A 35 0.01 1.91 -3.68
C SER A 35 0.73 2.37 -2.44
N LEU A 36 1.60 3.36 -2.56
CA LEU A 36 2.29 3.92 -1.42
C LEU A 36 1.28 4.54 -0.46
N ARG A 37 0.31 5.28 -0.99
CA ARG A 37 -0.69 5.92 -0.15
C ARG A 37 -1.50 4.91 0.62
N ARG A 38 -1.83 3.80 -0.02
CA ARG A 38 -2.61 2.76 0.65
C ARG A 38 -1.81 2.08 1.73
N ALA A 39 -0.54 1.86 1.51
CA ALA A 39 0.30 1.17 2.48
C ALA A 39 0.81 2.08 3.59
N ALA A 40 0.80 3.38 3.39
CA ALA A 40 1.47 4.30 4.29
C ALA A 40 0.99 4.22 5.75
N PRO A 41 -0.33 4.19 6.02
CA PRO A 41 -0.73 4.17 7.44
C PRO A 41 -0.15 2.97 8.18
N GLU A 42 -0.21 1.81 7.58
CA GLU A 42 0.27 0.61 8.22
C GLU A 42 1.79 0.60 8.33
N VAL A 43 2.47 1.02 7.27
CA VAL A 43 3.92 1.06 7.30
C VAL A 43 4.41 2.03 8.35
N LEU A 44 3.78 3.20 8.45
CA LEU A 44 4.20 4.17 9.44
C LEU A 44 3.94 3.68 10.85
N ALA A 45 2.83 2.99 11.07
CA ALA A 45 2.55 2.44 12.39
C ALA A 45 3.60 1.39 12.77
N THR A 46 3.94 0.52 11.84
CA THR A 46 4.95 -0.49 12.08
C THR A 46 6.31 0.14 12.33
N ALA A 47 6.63 1.15 11.54
CA ALA A 47 7.92 1.83 11.69
C ALA A 47 8.05 2.46 13.06
N ARG A 48 6.97 3.07 13.56
CA ARG A 48 7.00 3.65 14.89
C ARG A 48 7.19 2.59 15.95
N ALA A 49 6.44 1.51 15.82
CA ALA A 49 6.51 0.44 16.81
C ALA A 49 7.89 -0.20 16.84
N GLN A 50 8.53 -0.33 15.70
CA GLN A 50 9.82 -0.99 15.62
C GLN A 50 10.97 -0.02 15.48
N ARG A 51 10.68 1.26 15.52
CA ARG A 51 11.72 2.31 15.50
C ARG A 51 12.62 2.19 14.29
N TRP A 52 11.99 2.14 13.14
CA TRP A 52 12.77 2.10 11.90
C TRP A 52 13.48 3.42 11.67
N GLU A 53 14.58 3.35 10.97
CA GLU A 53 15.24 4.55 10.50
C GLU A 53 14.36 5.24 9.48
N PRO A 54 14.39 6.59 9.43
CA PRO A 54 13.58 7.29 8.43
C PRO A 54 13.85 6.84 7.01
N ALA A 55 15.11 6.58 6.70
CA ALA A 55 15.43 6.12 5.36
C ALA A 55 14.79 4.78 5.06
N GLU A 56 14.70 3.92 6.06
CA GLU A 56 14.08 2.63 5.87
C GLU A 56 12.60 2.77 5.61
N VAL A 57 11.95 3.69 6.31
CA VAL A 57 10.54 3.96 6.09
C VAL A 57 10.31 4.39 4.66
N LEU A 58 11.13 5.30 4.20
CA LEU A 58 11.00 5.79 2.84
C LEU A 58 11.23 4.68 1.83
N ARG A 59 12.24 3.86 2.07
CA ARG A 59 12.53 2.76 1.16
C ARG A 59 11.36 1.81 1.06
N VAL A 60 10.78 1.44 2.18
CA VAL A 60 9.67 0.50 2.17
C VAL A 60 8.47 1.09 1.46
N LEU A 61 8.19 2.37 1.72
CA LEU A 61 7.05 3.01 1.07
C LEU A 61 7.24 3.09 -0.43
N LEU A 62 8.41 3.46 -0.86
CA LEU A 62 8.68 3.54 -2.29
C LEU A 62 8.65 2.17 -2.92
N GLN A 63 9.12 1.16 -2.19
CA GLN A 63 9.08 -0.20 -2.70
C GLN A 63 7.64 -0.65 -2.88
N GLU A 64 6.75 -0.24 -2.00
CA GLU A 64 5.34 -0.57 -2.14
C GLU A 64 4.77 0.00 -3.42
N GLU A 65 5.18 1.22 -3.75
CA GLU A 65 4.69 1.82 -4.98
C GLU A 65 5.23 1.11 -6.20
N VAL A 66 6.50 0.77 -6.18
CA VAL A 66 7.10 0.04 -7.29
C VAL A 66 6.42 -1.30 -7.49
N THR A 67 6.23 -2.03 -6.39
CA THR A 67 5.58 -3.32 -6.45
C THR A 67 4.16 -3.20 -6.97
N GLY A 68 3.45 -2.17 -6.51
CA GLY A 68 2.08 -1.97 -6.97
C GLY A 68 2.02 -1.67 -8.45
N ARG A 69 2.95 -0.88 -8.95
CA ARG A 69 2.97 -0.57 -10.36
C ARG A 69 3.32 -1.79 -11.20
N GLU A 70 4.23 -2.60 -10.72
CA GLU A 70 4.57 -3.82 -11.42
C GLU A 70 3.41 -4.78 -11.46
N ARG A 71 2.68 -4.85 -10.35
CA ARG A 71 1.51 -5.72 -10.30
C ARG A 71 0.44 -5.24 -11.25
N SER A 72 0.22 -3.93 -11.31
CA SER A 72 -0.76 -3.37 -12.22
C SER A 72 -0.36 -3.60 -13.66
N ALA A 73 0.90 -3.42 -13.97
CA ALA A 73 1.36 -3.64 -15.33
C ALA A 73 1.19 -5.09 -15.73
N LEU A 74 1.45 -6.00 -14.80
CA LEU A 74 1.28 -7.41 -15.08
C LEU A 74 -0.17 -7.75 -15.30
N ALA A 75 -1.04 -7.20 -14.47
CA ALA A 75 -2.47 -7.45 -14.63
C ALA A 75 -2.96 -6.91 -15.96
N THR A 76 -2.49 -5.74 -16.35
CA THR A 76 -2.87 -5.17 -17.62
C THR A 76 -2.40 -6.05 -18.77
N ARG A 77 -1.19 -6.54 -18.68
CA ARG A 77 -0.68 -7.41 -19.71
C ARG A 77 -1.49 -8.68 -19.82
N ARG A 78 -1.87 -9.24 -18.69
CA ARG A 78 -2.69 -10.43 -18.70
C ARG A 78 -4.03 -10.18 -19.30
N ALA A 79 -4.65 -9.07 -18.95
CA ALA A 79 -5.94 -8.73 -19.49
C ALA A 79 -5.87 -8.59 -21.00
N VAL A 80 -4.84 -7.94 -21.49
CA VAL A 80 -4.67 -7.78 -22.91
C VAL A 80 -4.45 -9.13 -23.58
N ALA A 81 -3.66 -9.96 -22.95
CA ALA A 81 -3.37 -11.27 -23.53
C ALA A 81 -4.59 -12.15 -23.57
N SER A 82 -5.45 -12.06 -22.57
CA SER A 82 -6.63 -12.91 -22.57
C SER A 82 -7.76 -12.29 -23.36
N PHE A 83 -7.66 -11.06 -23.77
CA PHE A 83 -8.65 -10.49 -24.63
C PHE A 83 -8.67 -11.27 -25.92
N PRO A 84 -9.79 -11.33 -26.53
CA PRO A 84 -9.83 -11.97 -27.84
C PRO A 84 -9.03 -11.12 -28.78
N THR A 85 -7.80 -11.20 -28.59
CA THR A 85 -6.91 -10.47 -29.42
C THR A 85 -7.10 -10.82 -30.83
N GLU A 86 -7.68 -11.92 -31.01
CA GLU A 86 -8.04 -12.30 -32.33
C GLU A 86 -8.83 -11.22 -32.96
N ILE A 87 -9.61 -10.55 -32.17
CA ILE A 87 -10.38 -9.50 -32.68
C ILE A 87 -9.48 -8.44 -33.29
N GLY A 88 -8.53 -8.06 -32.52
CA GLY A 88 -7.61 -7.07 -33.00
C GLY A 88 -6.92 -7.53 -34.22
N ARG A 89 -6.57 -8.76 -34.26
CA ARG A 89 -5.91 -9.23 -35.38
C ARG A 89 -6.80 -9.37 -36.55
N ALA A 90 -8.00 -9.72 -36.21
CA ALA A 90 -8.92 -10.03 -37.25
C ALA A 90 -9.01 -8.95 -38.26
N HIS A 91 -8.92 -7.74 -37.79
CA HIS A 91 -9.07 -6.71 -38.75
C HIS A 91 -7.76 -6.09 -39.13
N VAL A 92 -6.78 -6.72 -38.85
CA VAL A 92 -5.53 -6.20 -39.27
C VAL A 92 -5.31 -6.43 -40.76
#